data_3ea08073d9f02c86e6de8761d1497260
#
_entry.id   3ea08073d9f02c86e6de8761d1497260
#
_cell.length_a   1.000
_cell.length_b   1.000
_cell.length_c   1.000
_cell.angle_alpha   90.00
_cell.angle_beta   90.00
_cell.angle_gamma   90.00
#
_symmetry.space_group_name_H-M   'P 1'
#
loop_
_entity.id
_entity.type
_entity.pdbx_description
1 polymer ?
#
loop_
_entity_poly.entity_id
_entity_poly.type
_entity_poly.pdbx_seq_one_letter_code
_entity_poly.pdbx_strand_id
1 'polypeptide(L)'
;MCSIFGMTGARFPRDLIKTCFDRTISRGPDMSRLVDIPGGILGFHRLAIMGLHEEGMQPFRLDDDYVVCNGELYGFRPLRARLMETYDLKSECDCEILLPLYREYGVEMFKTLDAEFALILWDGKQQKLIAARDPIGIRPLYYGEVRGGGMAFASEPKNLIGM
;
A
#
# COMPACT_ATOMS: atom_id res chain seq x y z
N MET A 1 13.15 1.41 6.17
CA MET A 1 11.69 1.10 6.17
C MET A 1 11.06 1.78 4.96
N CYS A 2 10.18 1.09 4.28
CA CYS A 2 9.47 1.65 3.12
C CYS A 2 8.58 2.85 3.47
N SER A 3 8.03 3.52 2.48
CA SER A 3 7.02 4.56 2.64
C SER A 3 5.87 4.32 1.70
N ILE A 4 4.65 4.46 2.21
CA ILE A 4 3.42 4.39 1.44
C ILE A 4 2.77 5.77 1.35
N PHE A 5 2.04 5.98 0.26
CA PHE A 5 1.25 7.18 -0.01
C PHE A 5 -0.02 6.77 -0.75
N GLY A 6 -1.14 7.41 -0.45
CA GLY A 6 -2.39 7.22 -1.17
C GLY A 6 -3.28 8.44 -1.06
N MET A 7 -4.05 8.70 -2.11
CA MET A 7 -4.98 9.83 -2.12
C MET A 7 -6.19 9.51 -2.98
N THR A 8 -7.37 9.99 -2.55
CA THR A 8 -8.62 9.94 -3.32
C THR A 8 -9.26 11.31 -3.42
N GLY A 9 -10.17 11.47 -4.38
CA GLY A 9 -11.10 12.60 -4.51
C GLY A 9 -10.54 13.78 -5.26
N ALA A 10 -9.77 14.63 -4.62
CA ALA A 10 -9.30 15.88 -5.23
C ALA A 10 -8.30 15.64 -6.38
N ARG A 11 -8.41 16.49 -7.41
CA ARG A 11 -7.43 16.52 -8.49
C ARG A 11 -6.39 17.61 -8.21
N PHE A 12 -5.18 17.18 -7.91
CA PHE A 12 -4.02 18.06 -7.81
C PHE A 12 -3.12 17.94 -9.05
N PRO A 13 -2.34 18.99 -9.36
CA PRO A 13 -1.27 18.89 -10.34
C PRO A 13 -0.33 17.72 -9.97
N ARG A 14 0.03 16.93 -10.96
CA ARG A 14 0.89 15.73 -10.76
C ARG A 14 2.21 16.07 -10.07
N ASP A 15 2.78 17.23 -10.39
CA ASP A 15 4.04 17.69 -9.79
C ASP A 15 3.90 18.00 -8.29
N LEU A 16 2.75 18.52 -7.85
CA LEU A 16 2.49 18.72 -6.43
C LEU A 16 2.37 17.39 -5.71
N ILE A 17 1.62 16.44 -6.27
CA ILE A 17 1.49 15.09 -5.71
C ILE A 17 2.87 14.44 -5.59
N LYS A 18 3.67 14.50 -6.66
CA LYS A 18 5.03 13.96 -6.66
C LYS A 18 5.91 14.63 -5.60
N THR A 19 5.86 15.95 -5.48
CA THR A 19 6.61 16.70 -4.46
C THR A 19 6.23 16.26 -3.05
N CYS A 20 4.94 16.09 -2.78
CA CYS A 20 4.44 15.60 -1.48
C CYS A 20 4.89 14.15 -1.22
N PHE A 21 4.77 13.28 -2.20
CA PHE A 21 5.21 11.89 -2.14
C PHE A 21 6.71 11.78 -1.87
N ASP A 22 7.54 12.49 -2.62
CA ASP A 22 9.00 12.40 -2.55
C ASP A 22 9.62 12.89 -1.22
N ARG A 23 8.84 13.57 -0.36
CA ARG A 23 9.31 13.98 0.97
C ARG A 23 9.76 12.81 1.86
N THR A 24 9.32 11.59 1.52
CA THR A 24 9.72 10.38 2.25
C THR A 24 10.58 9.42 1.44
N ILE A 25 11.17 9.88 0.34
CA ILE A 25 12.03 9.05 -0.52
C ILE A 25 13.21 8.43 0.26
N SER A 26 13.72 9.13 1.28
CA SER A 26 14.80 8.63 2.14
C SER A 26 14.44 7.38 2.96
N ARG A 27 13.14 7.07 3.11
CA ARG A 27 12.69 5.84 3.78
C ARG A 27 12.83 4.61 2.90
N GLY A 28 12.70 4.80 1.59
CA GLY A 28 12.83 3.73 0.60
C GLY A 28 13.56 4.22 -0.65
N PRO A 29 14.89 4.37 -0.56
CA PRO A 29 15.67 5.03 -1.60
C PRO A 29 15.92 4.16 -2.83
N ASP A 30 15.64 2.84 -2.76
CA ASP A 30 16.06 1.92 -3.81
C ASP A 30 15.16 2.01 -5.05
N MET A 31 13.84 2.17 -4.85
CA MET A 31 12.87 2.29 -5.94
C MET A 31 11.69 3.16 -5.52
N SER A 32 11.11 3.88 -6.48
CA SER A 32 9.92 4.70 -6.28
C SER A 32 8.90 4.47 -7.39
N ARG A 33 7.63 4.32 -7.02
CA ARG A 33 6.54 4.16 -7.98
C ARG A 33 5.31 4.93 -7.52
N LEU A 34 4.68 5.64 -8.46
CA LEU A 34 3.46 6.40 -8.26
C LEU A 34 2.48 6.01 -9.36
N VAL A 35 1.36 5.40 -9.00
CA VAL A 35 0.40 4.78 -9.92
C VAL A 35 -0.97 5.43 -9.76
N ASP A 36 -1.55 5.83 -10.90
CA ASP A 36 -2.95 6.27 -10.95
C ASP A 36 -3.87 5.06 -10.82
N ILE A 37 -4.89 5.18 -9.97
CA ILE A 37 -5.97 4.20 -9.80
C ILE A 37 -7.31 4.89 -10.10
N PRO A 38 -8.41 4.12 -10.36
CA PRO A 38 -9.72 4.67 -10.63
C PRO A 38 -10.22 5.57 -9.54
N GLY A 39 -10.03 6.58 -9.13
CA GLY A 39 -10.48 7.43 -8.01
C GLY A 39 -9.36 8.02 -7.20
N GLY A 40 -8.10 7.83 -7.61
CA GLY A 40 -7.00 8.38 -6.84
C GLY A 40 -5.63 7.99 -7.35
N ILE A 41 -4.69 7.93 -6.43
CA ILE A 41 -3.30 7.59 -6.70
C ILE A 41 -2.71 6.80 -5.53
N LEU A 42 -1.84 5.85 -5.83
CA LEU A 42 -1.03 5.12 -4.84
C LEU A 42 0.46 5.32 -5.12
N GLY A 43 1.24 5.43 -4.05
CA GLY A 43 2.68 5.61 -4.12
C GLY A 43 3.44 4.71 -3.15
N PHE A 44 4.61 4.27 -3.58
CA PHE A 44 5.50 3.41 -2.81
C PHE A 44 6.96 3.79 -3.01
N HIS A 45 7.66 4.07 -1.90
CA HIS A 45 9.10 4.14 -1.86
C HIS A 45 9.63 2.88 -1.19
N ARG A 46 10.45 2.14 -1.90
CA ARG A 46 10.95 0.83 -1.49
C ARG A 46 12.33 0.92 -0.87
N LEU A 47 12.47 0.30 0.31
CA LEU A 47 13.73 -0.22 0.82
C LEU A 47 13.71 -1.74 0.60
N ALA A 48 14.54 -2.22 -0.31
CA ALA A 48 14.53 -3.61 -0.74
C ALA A 48 15.25 -4.51 0.30
N ILE A 49 14.45 -5.17 1.14
CA ILE A 49 14.96 -6.11 2.17
C ILE A 49 14.61 -7.54 1.77
N MET A 50 13.40 -7.77 1.24
CA MET A 50 12.88 -9.06 0.79
C MET A 50 12.37 -8.94 -0.66
N GLY A 51 12.46 -10.02 -1.43
CA GLY A 51 12.04 -10.01 -2.83
C GLY A 51 12.80 -8.96 -3.64
N LEU A 52 14.13 -9.05 -3.70
CA LEU A 52 15.03 -8.01 -4.23
C LEU A 52 14.82 -7.64 -5.70
N HIS A 53 14.07 -8.44 -6.46
CA HIS A 53 13.76 -8.22 -7.85
C HIS A 53 12.62 -7.20 -8.04
N GLU A 54 12.40 -6.78 -9.28
CA GLU A 54 11.36 -5.79 -9.64
C GLU A 54 9.94 -6.26 -9.31
N GLU A 55 9.69 -7.56 -9.35
CA GLU A 55 8.39 -8.18 -9.02
C GLU A 55 7.95 -7.89 -7.57
N GLY A 56 8.89 -7.61 -6.67
CA GLY A 56 8.60 -7.17 -5.30
C GLY A 56 8.26 -5.69 -5.18
N MET A 57 8.21 -4.92 -6.29
CA MET A 57 7.86 -3.50 -6.26
C MET A 57 6.36 -3.27 -6.24
N GLN A 58 5.92 -2.48 -5.27
CA GLN A 58 4.53 -2.10 -5.08
C GLN A 58 4.17 -0.80 -5.86
N PRO A 59 2.86 -0.54 -6.10
CA PRO A 59 1.70 -1.30 -5.68
C PRO A 59 1.64 -2.70 -6.29
N PHE A 60 1.25 -3.70 -5.50
CA PHE A 60 0.80 -4.97 -6.05
C PHE A 60 -0.57 -4.79 -6.67
N ARG A 61 -0.85 -5.57 -7.72
CA ARG A 61 -2.10 -5.52 -8.45
C ARG A 61 -2.68 -6.92 -8.64
N LEU A 62 -3.97 -7.05 -8.40
CA LEU A 62 -4.76 -8.22 -8.74
C LEU A 62 -6.04 -7.76 -9.44
N ASP A 63 -6.13 -7.94 -10.76
CA ASP A 63 -7.15 -7.36 -11.64
C ASP A 63 -7.21 -5.81 -11.49
N ASP A 64 -8.30 -5.28 -10.90
CA ASP A 64 -8.52 -3.86 -10.67
C ASP A 64 -8.28 -3.44 -9.21
N ASP A 65 -7.81 -4.37 -8.37
CA ASP A 65 -7.42 -4.10 -6.99
C ASP A 65 -5.94 -3.79 -6.91
N TYR A 66 -5.60 -2.88 -5.98
CA TYR A 66 -4.22 -2.46 -5.75
C TYR A 66 -3.93 -2.37 -4.25
N VAL A 67 -2.70 -2.66 -3.85
CA VAL A 67 -2.26 -2.47 -2.46
C VAL A 67 -0.83 -1.94 -2.40
N VAL A 68 -0.62 -1.02 -1.47
CA VAL A 68 0.70 -0.64 -0.96
C VAL A 68 0.76 -0.93 0.53
N CYS A 69 1.85 -1.54 0.97
CA CYS A 69 2.04 -1.93 2.36
C CYS A 69 3.49 -1.65 2.79
N ASN A 70 3.64 -0.93 3.89
CA ASN A 70 4.88 -0.88 4.64
C ASN A 70 4.71 -1.78 5.86
N GLY A 71 5.22 -3.00 5.82
CA GLY A 71 4.99 -3.98 6.86
C GLY A 71 5.85 -5.21 6.71
N GLU A 72 5.60 -6.16 7.60
CA GLU A 72 6.14 -7.51 7.59
C GLU A 72 5.05 -8.47 8.07
N LEU A 73 4.71 -9.48 7.26
CA LEU A 73 3.73 -10.51 7.57
C LEU A 73 4.46 -11.75 8.05
N TYR A 74 4.30 -12.07 9.32
CA TYR A 74 4.97 -13.21 9.93
C TYR A 74 4.34 -14.52 9.49
N GLY A 75 5.15 -15.56 9.35
CA GLY A 75 4.67 -16.89 8.99
C GLY A 75 3.95 -17.00 7.64
N PHE A 76 4.14 -16.06 6.72
CA PHE A 76 3.37 -15.96 5.46
C PHE A 76 3.61 -17.11 4.47
N ARG A 77 4.74 -17.83 4.54
CA ARG A 77 5.12 -18.83 3.52
C ARG A 77 4.11 -19.98 3.33
N PRO A 78 3.58 -20.63 4.38
CA PRO A 78 2.54 -21.65 4.21
C PRO A 78 1.26 -21.08 3.61
N LEU A 79 0.89 -19.88 4.01
CA LEU A 79 -0.29 -19.18 3.50
C LEU A 79 -0.09 -18.79 2.02
N ARG A 80 1.09 -18.31 1.65
CA ARG A 80 1.47 -18.04 0.25
C ARG A 80 1.39 -19.31 -0.60
N ALA A 81 1.92 -20.44 -0.12
CA ALA A 81 1.87 -21.73 -0.84
C ALA A 81 0.41 -22.15 -1.14
N ARG A 82 -0.49 -22.02 -0.17
CA ARG A 82 -1.92 -22.26 -0.37
C ARG A 82 -2.54 -21.31 -1.40
N LEU A 83 -2.25 -20.02 -1.30
CA LEU A 83 -2.81 -19.01 -2.20
C LEU A 83 -2.33 -19.19 -3.63
N MET A 84 -1.12 -19.70 -3.85
CA MET A 84 -0.58 -20.02 -5.17
C MET A 84 -1.33 -21.14 -5.91
N GLU A 85 -2.17 -21.92 -5.24
CA GLU A 85 -3.06 -22.87 -5.90
C GLU A 85 -4.16 -22.17 -6.72
N THR A 86 -4.48 -20.92 -6.39
CA THR A 86 -5.56 -20.15 -7.02
C THR A 86 -5.07 -18.87 -7.70
N TYR A 87 -4.03 -18.24 -7.13
CA TYR A 87 -3.54 -16.91 -7.54
C TYR A 87 -2.11 -17.01 -8.08
N ASP A 88 -1.83 -16.27 -9.15
CA ASP A 88 -0.52 -16.20 -9.78
C ASP A 88 0.36 -15.15 -9.08
N LEU A 89 0.98 -15.52 -7.95
CA LEU A 89 1.89 -14.66 -7.20
C LEU A 89 3.28 -14.67 -7.85
N LYS A 90 3.80 -13.48 -8.12
CA LYS A 90 5.02 -13.29 -8.92
C LYS A 90 6.28 -13.08 -8.08
N SER A 91 6.13 -12.48 -6.90
CA SER A 91 7.27 -12.10 -6.06
C SER A 91 7.40 -13.01 -4.83
N GLU A 92 8.54 -12.91 -4.18
CA GLU A 92 8.74 -13.52 -2.86
C GLU A 92 8.41 -12.54 -1.71
N CYS A 93 7.82 -11.39 -2.03
CA CYS A 93 7.42 -10.41 -1.03
C CYS A 93 6.20 -10.92 -0.25
N ASP A 94 6.28 -10.85 1.05
CA ASP A 94 5.21 -11.23 1.97
C ASP A 94 3.92 -10.42 1.73
N CYS A 95 4.04 -9.14 1.45
CA CYS A 95 2.89 -8.24 1.22
C CYS A 95 2.09 -8.55 -0.07
N GLU A 96 2.62 -9.36 -1.00
CA GLU A 96 1.89 -9.74 -2.22
C GLU A 96 0.64 -10.55 -1.92
N ILE A 97 0.62 -11.31 -0.80
CA ILE A 97 -0.54 -12.12 -0.42
C ILE A 97 -1.73 -11.30 0.07
N LEU A 98 -1.57 -10.01 0.33
CA LEU A 98 -2.64 -9.17 0.89
C LEU A 98 -3.86 -9.05 -0.03
N LEU A 99 -3.67 -8.92 -1.35
CA LEU A 99 -4.80 -8.87 -2.29
C LEU A 99 -5.56 -10.20 -2.39
N PRO A 100 -4.92 -11.36 -2.55
CA PRO A 100 -5.58 -12.65 -2.43
C PRO A 100 -6.35 -12.83 -1.12
N LEU A 101 -5.76 -12.47 0.01
CA LEU A 101 -6.45 -12.54 1.30
C LEU A 101 -7.67 -11.62 1.36
N TYR A 102 -7.54 -10.41 0.83
CA TYR A 102 -8.67 -9.49 0.76
C TYR A 102 -9.80 -10.05 -0.13
N ARG A 103 -9.46 -10.71 -1.23
CA ARG A 103 -10.44 -11.38 -2.11
C ARG A 103 -11.19 -12.50 -1.41
N GLU A 104 -10.53 -13.28 -0.57
CA GLU A 104 -11.13 -14.41 0.14
C GLU A 104 -11.93 -13.96 1.37
N TYR A 105 -11.43 -12.99 2.13
CA TYR A 105 -11.94 -12.67 3.46
C TYR A 105 -12.44 -11.23 3.63
N GLY A 106 -12.28 -10.38 2.62
CA GLY A 106 -12.58 -8.96 2.75
C GLY A 106 -11.77 -8.33 3.90
N VAL A 107 -12.39 -7.39 4.60
CA VAL A 107 -11.76 -6.73 5.77
C VAL A 107 -11.56 -7.65 6.97
N GLU A 108 -12.21 -8.81 6.99
CA GLU A 108 -12.02 -9.81 8.07
C GLU A 108 -10.60 -10.38 8.09
N MET A 109 -9.86 -10.28 6.96
CA MET A 109 -8.47 -10.70 6.93
C MET A 109 -7.62 -10.02 8.01
N PHE A 110 -7.92 -8.76 8.36
CA PHE A 110 -7.16 -8.01 9.36
C PHE A 110 -7.20 -8.61 10.76
N LYS A 111 -8.20 -9.43 11.07
CA LYS A 111 -8.32 -10.13 12.35
C LYS A 111 -7.39 -11.33 12.47
N THR A 112 -6.89 -11.83 11.34
CA THR A 112 -6.09 -13.06 11.27
C THR A 112 -4.64 -12.82 10.89
N LEU A 113 -4.27 -11.59 10.51
CA LEU A 113 -2.90 -11.25 10.17
C LEU A 113 -2.03 -11.20 11.43
N ASP A 114 -1.01 -12.04 11.46
CA ASP A 114 0.13 -11.88 12.36
C ASP A 114 1.17 -11.01 11.66
N ALA A 115 1.11 -9.70 11.90
CA ALA A 115 1.86 -8.73 11.12
C ALA A 115 2.03 -7.39 11.83
N GLU A 116 3.12 -6.70 11.52
CA GLU A 116 3.26 -5.28 11.74
C GLU A 116 3.09 -4.56 10.40
N PHE A 117 2.11 -3.67 10.26
CA PHE A 117 1.80 -3.09 8.97
C PHE A 117 1.11 -1.73 9.01
N ALA A 118 1.34 -0.97 7.96
CA ALA A 118 0.46 0.10 7.50
C ALA A 118 0.21 -0.14 6.01
N LEU A 119 -1.04 -0.16 5.58
CA LEU A 119 -1.40 -0.41 4.18
C LEU A 119 -2.48 0.53 3.69
N ILE A 120 -2.52 0.68 2.37
CA ILE A 120 -3.58 1.34 1.62
C ILE A 120 -3.95 0.40 0.47
N LEU A 121 -5.22 0.00 0.43
CA LEU A 121 -5.77 -0.92 -0.55
C LEU A 121 -6.90 -0.25 -1.32
N TRP A 122 -6.88 -0.37 -2.64
CA TRP A 122 -7.97 0.00 -3.51
C TRP A 122 -8.75 -1.24 -3.94
N ASP A 123 -10.04 -1.27 -3.63
CA ASP A 123 -11.00 -2.25 -4.14
C ASP A 123 -11.64 -1.72 -5.42
N GLY A 124 -11.24 -2.25 -6.54
CA GLY A 124 -11.72 -1.82 -7.85
C GLY A 124 -13.18 -2.16 -8.10
N LYS A 125 -13.70 -3.23 -7.48
CA LYS A 125 -15.10 -3.64 -7.62
C LYS A 125 -16.04 -2.73 -6.82
N GLN A 126 -15.65 -2.41 -5.57
CA GLN A 126 -16.46 -1.54 -4.71
C GLN A 126 -16.16 -0.05 -4.89
N GLN A 127 -15.12 0.29 -5.67
CA GLN A 127 -14.61 1.67 -5.86
C GLN A 127 -14.30 2.32 -4.50
N LYS A 128 -13.57 1.61 -3.65
CA LYS A 128 -13.33 1.97 -2.25
C LYS A 128 -11.85 1.92 -1.90
N LEU A 129 -11.39 2.96 -1.23
CA LEU A 129 -10.07 2.96 -0.60
C LEU A 129 -10.19 2.47 0.85
N ILE A 130 -9.34 1.55 1.23
CA ILE A 130 -9.24 1.00 2.57
C ILE A 130 -7.83 1.32 3.08
N ALA A 131 -7.76 1.98 4.23
CA ALA A 131 -6.50 2.21 4.91
C ALA A 131 -6.54 1.51 6.28
N ALA A 132 -5.50 0.75 6.59
CA ALA A 132 -5.42 -0.01 7.82
C ALA A 132 -4.00 -0.01 8.38
N ARG A 133 -3.91 -0.17 9.70
CA ARG A 133 -2.68 -0.21 10.46
C ARG A 133 -2.77 -1.30 11.53
N ASP A 134 -1.65 -1.91 11.87
CA ASP A 134 -1.58 -2.87 12.97
C ASP A 134 -2.10 -2.28 14.30
N PRO A 135 -2.65 -3.12 15.20
CA PRO A 135 -3.32 -2.65 16.42
C PRO A 135 -2.42 -1.83 17.37
N ILE A 136 -1.12 -2.08 17.33
CA ILE A 136 -0.14 -1.38 18.18
C ILE A 136 0.36 -0.10 17.49
N GLY A 137 0.27 -0.05 16.14
CA GLY A 137 0.77 1.05 15.35
C GLY A 137 2.29 1.06 15.18
N ILE A 138 2.90 -0.12 15.09
CA ILE A 138 4.35 -0.28 14.87
C ILE A 138 4.75 0.39 13.56
N ARG A 139 3.93 0.23 12.51
CA ARG A 139 4.14 0.96 11.26
C ARG A 139 3.29 2.22 11.22
N PRO A 140 3.87 3.40 11.00
CA PRO A 140 3.12 4.65 11.02
C PRO A 140 2.20 4.79 9.81
N LEU A 141 0.99 5.31 10.07
CA LEU A 141 0.03 5.73 9.07
C LEU A 141 -0.66 7.01 9.52
N TYR A 142 -0.53 8.04 8.73
CA TYR A 142 -1.19 9.34 8.93
C TYR A 142 -2.19 9.59 7.83
N TYR A 143 -3.24 10.34 8.14
CA TYR A 143 -4.27 10.70 7.17
C TYR A 143 -4.78 12.11 7.41
N GLY A 144 -5.39 12.69 6.40
CA GLY A 144 -6.03 14.00 6.47
C GLY A 144 -6.96 14.23 5.29
N GLU A 145 -7.89 15.15 5.47
CA GLU A 145 -8.71 15.65 4.38
C GLU A 145 -7.87 16.52 3.45
N VAL A 146 -8.13 16.43 2.16
CA VAL A 146 -7.45 17.22 1.14
C VAL A 146 -8.34 18.35 0.62
N ARG A 147 -7.74 19.47 0.21
CA ARG A 147 -8.47 20.60 -0.35
C ARG A 147 -9.23 20.18 -1.62
N GLY A 148 -10.51 20.51 -1.68
CA GLY A 148 -11.36 20.11 -2.79
C GLY A 148 -12.05 18.76 -2.61
N GLY A 149 -11.89 18.14 -1.45
CA GLY A 149 -12.55 16.89 -1.05
C GLY A 149 -11.71 15.64 -1.30
N GLY A 150 -11.95 14.64 -0.48
CA GLY A 150 -11.21 13.39 -0.47
C GLY A 150 -10.26 13.26 0.70
N MET A 151 -9.49 12.18 0.71
CA MET A 151 -8.58 11.81 1.78
C MET A 151 -7.19 11.51 1.24
N ALA A 152 -6.16 11.88 2.00
CA ALA A 152 -4.80 11.45 1.76
C ALA A 152 -4.25 10.66 2.95
N PHE A 153 -3.41 9.69 2.66
CA PHE A 153 -2.78 8.77 3.60
C PHE A 153 -1.29 8.69 3.31
N ALA A 154 -0.47 8.65 4.35
CA ALA A 154 0.98 8.54 4.17
C ALA A 154 1.67 7.94 5.40
N SER A 155 2.88 7.44 5.18
CA SER A 155 3.76 6.98 6.26
C SER A 155 4.22 8.09 7.19
N GLU A 156 4.29 9.34 6.72
CA GLU A 156 4.69 10.48 7.55
C GLU A 156 3.81 11.70 7.26
N PRO A 157 3.52 12.54 8.27
CA PRO A 157 2.61 13.68 8.12
C PRO A 157 3.13 14.74 7.14
N LYS A 158 4.44 14.84 6.97
CA LYS A 158 5.03 15.83 6.03
C LYS A 158 4.60 15.61 4.58
N ASN A 159 4.21 14.38 4.20
CA ASN A 159 3.66 14.11 2.87
C ASN A 159 2.30 14.77 2.63
N LEU A 160 1.56 15.06 3.70
CA LEU A 160 0.20 15.61 3.64
C LEU A 160 0.18 17.14 3.67
N ILE A 161 1.30 17.78 3.98
CA ILE A 161 1.38 19.24 4.08
C ILE A 161 1.24 19.88 2.69
N GLY A 162 0.24 20.75 2.55
CA GLY A 162 -0.03 21.50 1.30
C GLY A 162 -1.00 20.82 0.34
N MET A 163 -1.61 19.71 0.76
CA MET A 163 -2.65 19.02 0.01
C MET A 163 -4.06 19.50 0.39
#